data_73777a0174d95f5bab4cb1c6f87aed5b
#
_entry.id   73777a0174d95f5bab4cb1c6f87aed5b
#
_cell.length_a   1.000
_cell.length_b   1.000
_cell.length_c   1.000
_cell.angle_alpha   90.00
_cell.angle_beta   90.00
_cell.angle_gamma   90.00
#
_symmetry.space_group_name_H-M   'P 1'
#
loop_
_entity.id
_entity.type
_entity.pdbx_description
1 polymer ?
#
loop_
_entity_poly.entity_id
_entity_poly.type
_entity_poly.pdbx_seq_one_letter_code
_entity_poly.pdbx_strand_id
1 'polypeptide(L)'
;GDYIAMKLSGTICTTVSGLSEGMFWDFKNGQLAGFLMDYYGFDKSLIADIKPTFSEQGRVNAIAAQELGLKEGTPITYRAGDQPNNALSLNVFNPGEIASTAGTSGVVYGVNGGIDYDPKSRVNTFAHVNHTVEQTRLGVLLCINGTGILNSWVKRTVAPEGILYN
;
A
#
# COMPACT_ATOMS: atom_id res chain seq x y z
N GLY A 1 1.35 0.51 -9.04
CA GLY A 1 2.71 -0.07 -8.98
C GLY A 1 2.91 -1.16 -10.03
N ASP A 2 2.08 -2.19 -10.04
CA ASP A 2 2.26 -3.40 -10.89
C ASP A 2 2.28 -3.08 -12.38
N TYR A 3 1.36 -2.27 -12.86
CA TYR A 3 1.33 -1.85 -14.26
C TYR A 3 2.62 -1.11 -14.69
N ILE A 4 3.11 -0.20 -13.87
CA ILE A 4 4.35 0.55 -14.16
C ILE A 4 5.56 -0.39 -14.20
N ALA A 5 5.67 -1.29 -13.23
CA ALA A 5 6.75 -2.27 -13.20
C ALA A 5 6.70 -3.24 -14.39
N MET A 6 5.51 -3.66 -14.81
CA MET A 6 5.28 -4.45 -16.01
C MET A 6 5.75 -3.69 -17.28
N LYS A 7 5.39 -2.40 -17.39
CA LYS A 7 5.84 -1.59 -18.55
C LYS A 7 7.36 -1.40 -18.58
N LEU A 8 7.99 -1.26 -17.42
CA LEU A 8 9.44 -1.12 -17.30
C LEU A 8 10.19 -2.41 -17.62
N SER A 9 9.64 -3.58 -17.24
CA SER A 9 10.37 -4.85 -17.28
C SER A 9 9.85 -5.86 -18.31
N GLY A 10 8.57 -5.76 -18.67
CA GLY A 10 7.85 -6.83 -19.37
C GLY A 10 7.41 -7.99 -18.47
N THR A 11 7.77 -7.99 -17.17
CA THR A 11 7.42 -9.04 -16.21
C THR A 11 6.10 -8.71 -15.53
N ILE A 12 5.16 -9.66 -15.53
CA ILE A 12 3.86 -9.55 -14.87
C ILE A 12 3.94 -10.26 -13.52
N CYS A 13 3.97 -9.50 -12.44
CA CYS A 13 3.92 -10.05 -11.08
C CYS A 13 3.30 -9.03 -10.12
N THR A 14 2.92 -9.50 -8.94
CA THR A 14 2.37 -8.70 -7.84
C THR A 14 3.04 -9.05 -6.52
N THR A 15 2.61 -8.44 -5.43
CA THR A 15 3.10 -8.71 -4.07
C THR A 15 1.94 -8.95 -3.11
N VAL A 16 2.20 -9.59 -1.98
CA VAL A 16 1.19 -9.74 -0.91
C VAL A 16 0.68 -8.36 -0.44
N SER A 17 1.54 -7.35 -0.38
CA SER A 17 1.13 -5.98 -0.07
C SER A 17 0.07 -5.47 -1.05
N GLY A 18 0.31 -5.57 -2.36
CA GLY A 18 -0.65 -5.16 -3.38
C GLY A 18 -1.95 -5.98 -3.35
N LEU A 19 -1.86 -7.31 -3.20
CA LEU A 19 -3.04 -8.17 -3.10
C LEU A 19 -3.90 -7.87 -1.87
N SER A 20 -3.27 -7.54 -0.74
CA SER A 20 -3.99 -7.22 0.49
C SER A 20 -4.78 -5.91 0.37
N GLU A 21 -4.28 -4.91 -0.35
CA GLU A 21 -5.03 -3.69 -0.65
C GLU A 21 -6.24 -3.96 -1.54
N GLY A 22 -6.11 -4.91 -2.47
CA GLY A 22 -7.22 -5.40 -3.30
C GLY A 22 -8.17 -6.39 -2.60
N MET A 23 -7.95 -6.70 -1.31
CA MET A 23 -8.70 -7.71 -0.55
C MET A 23 -8.56 -9.15 -1.07
N PHE A 24 -7.55 -9.44 -1.88
CA PHE A 24 -7.32 -10.76 -2.46
C PHE A 24 -6.36 -11.65 -1.65
N TRP A 25 -5.94 -11.21 -0.45
CA TRP A 25 -5.07 -11.99 0.43
C TRP A 25 -5.77 -12.42 1.71
N ASP A 26 -5.75 -13.71 1.99
CA ASP A 26 -6.24 -14.31 3.23
C ASP A 26 -5.07 -14.43 4.23
N PHE A 27 -4.99 -13.50 5.16
CA PHE A 27 -3.94 -13.49 6.18
C PHE A 27 -3.97 -14.68 7.12
N LYS A 28 -5.15 -15.24 7.40
CA LYS A 28 -5.32 -16.36 8.32
C LYS A 28 -4.68 -17.63 7.78
N ASN A 29 -4.81 -17.85 6.47
CA ASN A 29 -4.32 -19.05 5.81
C ASN A 29 -3.05 -18.79 4.99
N GLY A 30 -2.57 -17.55 4.90
CA GLY A 30 -1.37 -17.17 4.18
C GLY A 30 -1.44 -17.45 2.68
N GLN A 31 -2.60 -17.22 2.05
CA GLN A 31 -2.85 -17.57 0.65
C GLN A 31 -3.81 -16.59 -0.02
N LEU A 32 -4.07 -16.77 -1.30
CA LEU A 32 -5.12 -16.03 -2.00
C LEU A 32 -6.48 -16.24 -1.33
N ALA A 33 -7.27 -15.16 -1.26
CA ALA A 33 -8.64 -15.18 -0.74
C ALA A 33 -9.59 -15.91 -1.72
N GLY A 34 -9.36 -17.22 -1.93
CA GLY A 34 -10.07 -18.05 -2.88
C GLY A 34 -11.59 -18.02 -2.68
N PHE A 35 -12.05 -18.01 -1.42
CA PHE A 35 -13.46 -17.92 -1.09
C PHE A 35 -14.12 -16.62 -1.64
N LEU A 36 -13.39 -15.52 -1.63
CA LEU A 36 -13.86 -14.24 -2.17
C LEU A 36 -13.91 -14.27 -3.70
N MET A 37 -12.86 -14.84 -4.31
CA MET A 37 -12.81 -14.99 -5.77
C MET A 37 -13.92 -15.90 -6.29
N ASP A 38 -14.14 -17.03 -5.61
CA ASP A 38 -15.20 -17.99 -5.95
C ASP A 38 -16.59 -17.34 -5.79
N TYR A 39 -16.81 -16.55 -4.73
CA TYR A 39 -18.07 -15.84 -4.48
C TYR A 39 -18.40 -14.83 -5.60
N TYR A 40 -17.42 -14.09 -6.10
CA TYR A 40 -17.59 -13.10 -7.16
C TYR A 40 -17.39 -13.68 -8.58
N GLY A 41 -17.04 -14.95 -8.71
CA GLY A 41 -16.78 -15.58 -10.01
C GLY A 41 -15.49 -15.10 -10.67
N PHE A 42 -14.49 -14.67 -9.91
CA PHE A 42 -13.19 -14.28 -10.47
C PHE A 42 -12.33 -15.50 -10.74
N ASP A 43 -11.81 -15.59 -11.95
CA ASP A 43 -10.84 -16.63 -12.32
C ASP A 43 -9.50 -16.36 -11.61
N LYS A 44 -8.96 -17.38 -10.94
CA LYS A 44 -7.67 -17.29 -10.26
C LYS A 44 -6.49 -17.02 -11.20
N SER A 45 -6.64 -17.33 -12.49
CA SER A 45 -5.65 -16.99 -13.52
C SER A 45 -5.47 -15.48 -13.74
N LEU A 46 -6.39 -14.65 -13.25
CA LEU A 46 -6.27 -13.20 -13.28
C LEU A 46 -5.23 -12.66 -12.28
N ILE A 47 -4.84 -13.48 -11.30
CA ILE A 47 -3.83 -13.10 -10.31
C ILE A 47 -2.45 -13.42 -10.87
N ALA A 48 -1.62 -12.38 -10.95
CA ALA A 48 -0.23 -12.50 -11.39
C ALA A 48 0.64 -13.26 -10.37
N ASP A 49 1.81 -13.71 -10.80
CA ASP A 49 2.80 -14.36 -9.94
C ASP A 49 3.14 -13.49 -8.73
N ILE A 50 3.09 -14.08 -7.54
CA ILE A 50 3.35 -13.39 -6.29
C ILE A 50 4.84 -13.40 -6.00
N LYS A 51 5.42 -12.22 -5.83
CA LYS A 51 6.83 -12.03 -5.43
C LYS A 51 6.92 -11.41 -4.04
N PRO A 52 7.97 -11.70 -3.26
CA PRO A 52 8.22 -10.97 -2.02
C PRO A 52 8.37 -9.46 -2.28
N THR A 53 7.94 -8.64 -1.33
CA THR A 53 7.98 -7.18 -1.44
C THR A 53 9.40 -6.67 -1.73
N PHE A 54 10.40 -7.19 -1.01
CA PHE A 54 11.82 -6.92 -1.21
C PHE A 54 12.48 -8.09 -1.96
N SER A 55 12.32 -8.14 -3.29
CA SER A 55 12.95 -9.16 -4.14
C SER A 55 13.10 -8.64 -5.56
N GLU A 56 13.91 -9.29 -6.38
CA GLU A 56 13.97 -8.98 -7.80
C GLU A 56 12.65 -9.39 -8.47
N GLN A 57 11.92 -8.40 -8.96
CA GLN A 57 10.59 -8.52 -9.53
C GLN A 57 10.60 -8.34 -11.07
N GLY A 58 11.75 -8.05 -11.62
CA GLY A 58 12.00 -7.82 -13.04
C GLY A 58 13.20 -6.90 -13.24
N ARG A 59 13.56 -6.66 -14.48
CA ARG A 59 14.64 -5.75 -14.88
C ARG A 59 14.17 -4.81 -15.97
N VAL A 60 14.66 -3.59 -15.96
CA VAL A 60 14.36 -2.59 -16.99
C VAL A 60 14.74 -3.15 -18.36
N ASN A 61 13.78 -3.22 -19.27
CA ASN A 61 13.99 -3.72 -20.63
C ASN A 61 14.57 -2.63 -21.54
N ALA A 62 15.07 -3.04 -22.72
CA ALA A 62 15.72 -2.13 -23.68
C ALA A 62 14.80 -0.97 -24.12
N ILE A 63 13.50 -1.22 -24.31
CA ILE A 63 12.53 -0.21 -24.75
C ILE A 63 12.38 0.87 -23.68
N ALA A 64 12.08 0.46 -22.44
CA ALA A 64 11.94 1.40 -21.33
C ALA A 64 13.25 2.14 -21.02
N ALA A 65 14.40 1.45 -21.15
CA ALA A 65 15.70 2.08 -20.99
C ALA A 65 15.91 3.21 -22.00
N GLN A 66 15.60 2.97 -23.26
CA GLN A 66 15.73 3.96 -24.32
C GLN A 66 14.75 5.13 -24.16
N GLU A 67 13.47 4.85 -23.88
CA GLU A 67 12.43 5.88 -23.77
C GLU A 67 12.60 6.81 -22.55
N LEU A 68 13.11 6.26 -21.45
CA LEU A 68 13.18 6.97 -20.17
C LEU A 68 14.60 7.39 -19.77
N GLY A 69 15.61 7.08 -20.58
CA GLY A 69 17.02 7.35 -20.26
C GLY A 69 17.53 6.53 -19.07
N LEU A 70 16.97 5.35 -18.85
CA LEU A 70 17.39 4.42 -17.80
C LEU A 70 18.46 3.46 -18.30
N LYS A 71 19.20 2.85 -17.37
CA LYS A 71 20.13 1.78 -17.72
C LYS A 71 19.37 0.47 -17.91
N GLU A 72 19.49 -0.17 -19.07
CA GLU A 72 18.97 -1.51 -19.32
C GLU A 72 19.51 -2.51 -18.29
N GLY A 73 18.68 -3.46 -17.88
CA GLY A 73 19.02 -4.47 -16.90
C GLY A 73 18.99 -4.00 -15.44
N THR A 74 18.68 -2.73 -15.17
CA THR A 74 18.51 -2.24 -13.79
C THR A 74 17.42 -3.05 -13.09
N PRO A 75 17.69 -3.70 -11.93
CA PRO A 75 16.72 -4.53 -11.26
C PRO A 75 15.61 -3.68 -10.61
N ILE A 76 14.37 -4.16 -10.67
CA ILE A 76 13.22 -3.65 -9.94
C ILE A 76 13.09 -4.55 -8.72
N THR A 77 13.38 -4.03 -7.53
CA THR A 77 13.58 -4.85 -6.32
C THR A 77 12.57 -4.59 -5.21
N TYR A 78 11.58 -3.71 -5.45
CA TYR A 78 10.61 -3.33 -4.43
C TYR A 78 9.31 -2.85 -5.07
N ARG A 79 8.19 -3.31 -4.51
CA ARG A 79 6.85 -2.73 -4.68
C ARG A 79 6.01 -3.00 -3.45
N ALA A 80 5.23 -2.01 -3.06
CA ALA A 80 4.23 -2.13 -2.00
C ALA A 80 3.03 -1.23 -2.33
N GLY A 81 1.97 -1.36 -1.56
CA GLY A 81 0.89 -0.41 -1.53
C GLY A 81 1.34 0.98 -1.08
N ASP A 82 0.54 2.00 -1.33
CA ASP A 82 0.90 3.39 -1.06
C ASP A 82 1.07 3.68 0.44
N GLN A 83 0.18 3.19 1.28
CA GLN A 83 0.22 3.44 2.73
C GLN A 83 1.35 2.67 3.45
N PRO A 84 1.57 1.38 3.19
CA PRO A 84 2.76 0.70 3.66
C PRO A 84 4.07 1.37 3.21
N ASN A 85 4.11 1.90 1.98
CA ASN A 85 5.26 2.64 1.45
C ASN A 85 5.47 3.98 2.17
N ASN A 86 4.41 4.71 2.52
CA ASN A 86 4.51 5.91 3.33
C ASN A 86 5.08 5.62 4.72
N ALA A 87 4.63 4.54 5.37
CA ALA A 87 5.16 4.12 6.66
C ALA A 87 6.64 3.74 6.58
N LEU A 88 7.05 3.04 5.51
CA LEU A 88 8.47 2.77 5.21
C LEU A 88 9.30 4.06 5.15
N SER A 89 8.80 5.09 4.46
CA SER A 89 9.51 6.38 4.33
C SER A 89 9.73 7.10 5.66
N LEU A 90 8.90 6.80 6.66
CA LEU A 90 8.98 7.31 8.02
C LEU A 90 9.71 6.36 8.98
N ASN A 91 10.36 5.31 8.47
CA ASN A 91 11.07 4.30 9.23
C ASN A 91 10.19 3.55 10.24
N VAL A 92 8.93 3.31 9.88
CA VAL A 92 7.95 2.56 10.69
C VAL A 92 7.89 1.12 10.19
N PHE A 93 8.34 0.16 11.00
CA PHE A 93 8.50 -1.26 10.63
C PHE A 93 7.96 -2.25 11.66
N ASN A 94 7.92 -1.86 12.93
CA ASN A 94 7.70 -2.79 14.02
C ASN A 94 6.30 -2.64 14.63
N PRO A 95 5.73 -3.70 15.21
CA PRO A 95 4.48 -3.60 15.96
C PRO A 95 4.54 -2.52 17.04
N GLY A 96 3.48 -1.70 17.08
CA GLY A 96 3.37 -0.57 18.00
C GLY A 96 3.90 0.75 17.42
N GLU A 97 4.63 0.73 16.32
CA GLU A 97 5.05 1.95 15.62
C GLU A 97 3.91 2.52 14.78
N ILE A 98 3.84 3.84 14.67
CA ILE A 98 2.75 4.56 14.00
C ILE A 98 3.32 5.60 13.05
N ALA A 99 2.81 5.63 11.83
CA ALA A 99 3.00 6.71 10.86
C ALA A 99 1.71 7.54 10.76
N SER A 100 1.83 8.86 10.68
CA SER A 100 0.70 9.76 10.51
C SER A 100 0.98 10.75 9.41
N THR A 101 -0.01 10.99 8.56
CA THR A 101 0.02 12.05 7.56
C THR A 101 -1.19 12.97 7.73
N ALA A 102 -0.97 14.27 7.61
CA ALA A 102 -2.00 15.28 7.74
C ALA A 102 -1.97 16.19 6.50
N GLY A 103 -2.74 15.78 5.49
CA GLY A 103 -2.96 16.55 4.27
C GLY A 103 -4.40 17.05 4.19
N THR A 104 -4.99 17.08 3.00
CA THR A 104 -6.43 17.35 2.79
C THR A 104 -7.28 16.39 3.61
N SER A 105 -6.95 15.10 3.59
CA SER A 105 -7.39 14.08 4.54
C SER A 105 -6.24 13.69 5.46
N GLY A 106 -6.55 13.04 6.58
CA GLY A 106 -5.56 12.49 7.51
C GLY A 106 -5.52 10.98 7.44
N VAL A 107 -4.35 10.41 7.67
CA VAL A 107 -4.17 8.97 7.80
C VAL A 107 -3.38 8.70 9.08
N VAL A 108 -3.85 7.73 9.85
CA VAL A 108 -3.08 7.10 10.93
C VAL A 108 -2.88 5.64 10.54
N TYR A 109 -1.62 5.23 10.45
CA TYR A 109 -1.22 3.89 10.06
C TYR A 109 -0.34 3.29 11.15
N GLY A 110 -0.83 2.26 11.82
CA GLY A 110 -0.10 1.56 12.88
C GLY A 110 0.28 0.15 12.47
N VAL A 111 1.50 -0.29 12.79
CA VAL A 111 1.93 -1.67 12.54
C VAL A 111 1.49 -2.57 13.69
N ASN A 112 0.83 -3.69 13.35
CA ASN A 112 0.40 -4.74 14.27
C ASN A 112 1.13 -6.06 13.96
N GLY A 113 1.46 -6.81 15.02
CA GLY A 113 2.09 -8.13 14.92
C GLY A 113 1.10 -9.30 14.94
N GLY A 114 -0.20 -9.05 15.09
CA GLY A 114 -1.27 -10.05 15.10
C GLY A 114 -2.18 -9.97 13.87
N ILE A 115 -2.93 -11.04 13.61
CA ILE A 115 -3.96 -11.10 12.57
C ILE A 115 -5.28 -10.65 13.21
N ASP A 116 -5.36 -9.35 13.49
CA ASP A 116 -6.56 -8.75 14.09
C ASP A 116 -7.29 -7.91 13.05
N TYR A 117 -8.60 -7.84 13.19
CA TYR A 117 -9.44 -7.00 12.34
C TYR A 117 -10.52 -6.29 13.18
N ASP A 118 -10.97 -5.15 12.71
CA ASP A 118 -12.09 -4.45 13.34
C ASP A 118 -13.42 -5.03 12.84
N PRO A 119 -14.21 -5.69 13.70
CA PRO A 119 -15.49 -6.27 13.30
C PRO A 119 -16.55 -5.24 12.87
N LYS A 120 -16.30 -3.96 13.12
CA LYS A 120 -17.13 -2.85 12.66
C LYS A 120 -16.62 -2.17 11.39
N SER A 121 -15.55 -2.71 10.79
CA SER A 121 -14.94 -2.21 9.54
C SER A 121 -14.63 -0.70 9.55
N ARG A 122 -14.20 -0.15 10.70
CA ARG A 122 -13.82 1.27 10.85
C ARG A 122 -12.40 1.56 10.38
N VAL A 123 -11.58 0.52 10.29
CA VAL A 123 -10.20 0.57 9.82
C VAL A 123 -9.95 -0.52 8.81
N ASN A 124 -9.00 -0.30 7.93
CA ASN A 124 -8.52 -1.31 6.98
C ASN A 124 -7.25 -1.98 7.51
N THR A 125 -7.00 -3.21 7.08
CA THR A 125 -5.78 -3.95 7.44
C THR A 125 -5.10 -4.44 6.17
N PHE A 126 -3.82 -4.12 6.02
CA PHE A 126 -3.00 -4.47 4.84
C PHE A 126 -1.72 -5.17 5.26
N ALA A 127 -1.11 -5.93 4.35
CA ALA A 127 0.25 -6.42 4.57
C ALA A 127 1.23 -5.23 4.58
N HIS A 128 1.96 -5.08 5.68
CA HIS A 128 3.04 -4.10 5.73
C HIS A 128 4.22 -4.53 4.84
N VAL A 129 5.12 -3.61 4.51
CA VAL A 129 6.23 -3.86 3.55
C VAL A 129 7.12 -5.05 3.94
N ASN A 130 7.31 -5.28 5.23
CA ASN A 130 8.12 -6.37 5.78
C ASN A 130 7.30 -7.54 6.36
N HIS A 131 6.02 -7.66 5.94
CA HIS A 131 5.21 -8.82 6.29
C HIS A 131 5.72 -10.07 5.59
N THR A 132 5.86 -11.17 6.35
CA THR A 132 6.09 -12.51 5.83
C THR A 132 5.16 -13.50 6.53
N VAL A 133 5.12 -14.74 6.05
CA VAL A 133 4.33 -15.81 6.68
C VAL A 133 4.85 -16.11 8.08
N GLU A 134 6.18 -16.07 8.26
CA GLU A 134 6.84 -16.35 9.54
C GLU A 134 6.79 -15.16 10.49
N GLN A 135 6.67 -13.95 9.95
CA GLN A 135 6.68 -12.73 10.74
C GLN A 135 5.54 -11.81 10.33
N THR A 136 4.43 -11.94 11.04
CA THR A 136 3.25 -11.10 10.80
C THR A 136 3.56 -9.63 11.07
N ARG A 137 3.32 -8.79 10.05
CA ARG A 137 3.41 -7.33 10.11
C ARG A 137 2.25 -6.78 9.30
N LEU A 138 1.19 -6.37 9.98
CA LEU A 138 -0.01 -5.82 9.35
C LEU A 138 -0.11 -4.33 9.64
N GLY A 139 -0.37 -3.54 8.63
CA GLY A 139 -0.67 -2.13 8.77
C GLY A 139 -2.16 -1.93 8.96
N VAL A 140 -2.53 -1.37 10.10
CA VAL A 140 -3.91 -0.97 10.43
C VAL A 140 -4.07 0.50 10.08
N LEU A 141 -4.95 0.80 9.15
CA LEU A 141 -5.13 2.12 8.56
C LEU A 141 -6.47 2.72 8.97
N LEU A 142 -6.41 3.89 9.62
CA LEU A 142 -7.54 4.79 9.83
C LEU A 142 -7.41 5.98 8.88
N CYS A 143 -8.39 6.14 8.00
CA CYS A 143 -8.51 7.32 7.14
C CYS A 143 -9.51 8.31 7.73
N ILE A 144 -9.11 9.58 7.84
CA ILE A 144 -9.92 10.68 8.36
C ILE A 144 -10.19 11.65 7.21
N ASN A 145 -11.39 11.57 6.65
CA ASN A 145 -11.81 12.42 5.54
C ASN A 145 -12.09 13.84 6.01
N GLY A 146 -11.08 14.68 6.08
CA GLY A 146 -11.32 16.08 6.39
C GLY A 146 -10.47 16.67 7.51
N THR A 147 -9.17 16.46 7.47
CA THR A 147 -8.21 17.13 8.37
C THR A 147 -7.86 18.54 7.86
N GLY A 148 -6.99 18.67 6.87
CA GLY A 148 -6.60 19.98 6.32
C GLY A 148 -7.74 20.70 5.62
N ILE A 149 -8.64 19.97 4.94
CA ILE A 149 -9.82 20.58 4.33
C ILE A 149 -10.80 21.13 5.38
N LEU A 150 -10.96 20.43 6.53
CA LEU A 150 -11.77 20.93 7.64
C LEU A 150 -11.16 22.20 8.23
N ASN A 151 -9.85 22.22 8.46
CA ASN A 151 -9.15 23.41 8.94
C ASN A 151 -9.33 24.60 7.97
N SER A 152 -9.19 24.37 6.66
CA SER A 152 -9.43 25.40 5.64
C SER A 152 -10.88 25.87 5.60
N TRP A 153 -11.83 24.98 5.83
CA TRP A 153 -13.25 25.31 5.93
C TRP A 153 -13.54 26.16 7.17
N VAL A 154 -13.07 25.75 8.34
CA VAL A 154 -13.21 26.52 9.60
C VAL A 154 -12.63 27.92 9.42
N LYS A 155 -11.40 28.02 8.88
CA LYS A 155 -10.76 29.33 8.64
C LYS A 155 -11.63 30.23 7.75
N ARG A 156 -12.14 29.71 6.63
CA ARG A 156 -13.00 30.51 5.73
C ARG A 156 -14.34 30.91 6.30
N THR A 157 -14.84 30.12 7.29
CA THR A 157 -16.17 30.32 7.85
C THR A 157 -16.14 31.24 9.08
N VAL A 158 -15.09 31.15 9.93
CA VAL A 158 -15.09 31.82 11.25
C VAL A 158 -13.92 32.82 11.41
N ALA A 159 -12.89 32.78 10.58
CA ALA A 159 -11.80 33.74 10.69
C ALA A 159 -12.19 35.11 10.10
N PRO A 160 -11.81 36.21 10.73
CA PRO A 160 -11.98 37.56 10.16
C PRO A 160 -11.27 37.67 8.81
N GLU A 161 -11.82 38.51 7.91
CA GLU A 161 -11.17 38.83 6.65
C GLU A 161 -9.74 39.34 6.88
N GLY A 162 -8.79 38.85 6.08
CA GLY A 162 -7.39 39.29 6.13
C GLY A 162 -6.44 38.44 6.96
N ILE A 163 -6.90 37.40 7.67
CA ILE A 163 -5.97 36.44 8.30
C ILE A 163 -5.37 35.52 7.25
N LEU A 164 -4.11 35.77 6.91
CA LEU A 164 -3.30 34.92 6.05
C LEU A 164 -2.53 33.89 6.91
N TYR A 165 -2.24 32.72 6.32
CA TYR A 165 -1.24 31.83 6.88
C TYR A 165 0.14 32.47 6.66
N ASN A 166 0.90 32.65 7.74
CA ASN A 166 2.33 32.83 7.70
C ASN A 166 2.99 31.50 7.91
#